data_efeffad7fd468f0d9778940314cb3d0e
#
_entry.id   efeffad7fd468f0d9778940314cb3d0e
#
_cell.length_a   1.000
_cell.length_b   1.000
_cell.length_c   1.000
_cell.angle_alpha   90.00
_cell.angle_beta   90.00
_cell.angle_gamma   90.00
#
_symmetry.space_group_name_H-M   'P 1'
#
loop_
_entity.id
_entity.type
_entity.pdbx_description
1 polymer ?
#
loop_
_entity_poly.entity_id
_entity_poly.type
_entity_poly.pdbx_seq_one_letter_code
_entity_poly.pdbx_strand_id
1 'polypeptide(L)'
;MLREKIEECLPHKDPLERPDYIEAEVQALRAVHRGDANDRQQRMVLDFLMRAFGTHDISFRPAGEHLTAFAEGKRFCGTTIVWMLKAAPVRTDPDKIATRKVEEHGTRTKQPTSKRPASKHSK
;
A
#
# COMPACT_ATOMS: atom_id res chain seq x y z
N MET A 1 -26.74 12.87 -25.06
CA MET A 1 -27.23 11.60 -24.44
C MET A 1 -26.12 10.61 -24.05
N LEU A 2 -25.18 10.30 -24.87
CA LEU A 2 -24.07 9.38 -24.51
C LEU A 2 -23.06 10.00 -23.52
N ARG A 3 -22.78 11.31 -23.58
CA ARG A 3 -21.90 12.00 -22.63
C ARG A 3 -22.45 12.06 -21.22
N GLU A 4 -23.75 12.34 -21.05
CA GLU A 4 -24.39 12.39 -19.73
C GLU A 4 -24.37 11.04 -19.03
N LYS A 5 -24.53 9.94 -19.76
CA LYS A 5 -24.49 8.58 -19.18
C LYS A 5 -23.08 8.17 -18.76
N ILE A 6 -22.03 8.72 -19.37
CA ILE A 6 -20.64 8.45 -19.01
C ILE A 6 -20.26 9.22 -17.76
N GLU A 7 -20.75 10.44 -17.59
CA GLU A 7 -20.52 11.25 -16.37
C GLU A 7 -21.16 10.63 -15.12
N GLU A 8 -22.34 10.00 -15.26
CA GLU A 8 -22.99 9.27 -14.16
C GLU A 8 -22.20 8.01 -13.72
N CYS A 9 -21.38 7.44 -14.60
CA CYS A 9 -20.59 6.24 -14.30
C CYS A 9 -19.20 6.56 -13.74
N LEU A 10 -18.77 7.82 -13.77
CA LEU A 10 -17.47 8.21 -13.26
C LEU A 10 -17.54 8.47 -11.75
N PRO A 11 -16.58 7.97 -10.97
CA PRO A 11 -16.54 8.32 -9.56
C PRO A 11 -16.25 9.80 -9.41
N HIS A 12 -17.20 10.53 -8.84
CA HIS A 12 -17.13 11.99 -8.64
C HIS A 12 -16.16 12.42 -7.55
N LYS A 13 -15.64 11.48 -6.77
CA LYS A 13 -14.72 11.78 -5.66
C LYS A 13 -13.30 11.96 -6.16
N ASP A 14 -12.66 13.01 -5.67
CA ASP A 14 -11.21 13.20 -5.81
C ASP A 14 -10.48 11.99 -5.19
N PRO A 15 -9.61 11.29 -5.93
CA PRO A 15 -8.87 10.15 -5.40
C PRO A 15 -7.91 10.52 -4.27
N LEU A 16 -7.56 11.80 -4.13
CA LEU A 16 -6.73 12.33 -3.04
C LEU A 16 -7.50 12.57 -1.74
N GLU A 17 -8.84 12.62 -1.79
CA GLU A 17 -9.65 12.73 -0.58
C GLU A 17 -9.57 11.47 0.27
N ARG A 18 -9.59 11.67 1.58
CA ARG A 18 -9.71 10.54 2.51
C ARG A 18 -11.07 9.88 2.34
N PRO A 19 -11.14 8.54 2.36
CA PRO A 19 -12.41 7.84 2.28
C PRO A 19 -13.27 8.14 3.51
N ASP A 20 -14.58 8.23 3.30
CA ASP A 20 -15.53 8.31 4.39
C ASP A 20 -15.53 7.02 5.20
N TYR A 21 -15.70 7.14 6.50
CA TYR A 21 -15.79 6.01 7.41
C TYR A 21 -16.86 6.24 8.48
N ILE A 22 -17.37 5.15 9.04
CA ILE A 22 -18.33 5.16 10.15
C ILE A 22 -17.66 4.65 11.42
N GLU A 23 -18.27 4.94 12.57
CA GLU A 23 -17.74 4.54 13.88
C GLU A 23 -17.51 3.03 13.99
N ALA A 24 -18.41 2.21 13.44
CA ALA A 24 -18.26 0.75 13.43
C ALA A 24 -16.99 0.29 12.72
N GLU A 25 -16.60 0.94 11.63
CA GLU A 25 -15.36 0.64 10.89
C GLU A 25 -14.12 1.04 11.69
N VAL A 26 -14.18 2.16 12.41
CA VAL A 26 -13.11 2.58 13.32
C VAL A 26 -12.91 1.56 14.45
N GLN A 27 -13.99 1.12 15.06
CA GLN A 27 -13.93 0.12 16.14
C GLN A 27 -13.42 -1.23 15.62
N ALA A 28 -13.86 -1.64 14.44
CA ALA A 28 -13.36 -2.86 13.80
C ALA A 28 -11.86 -2.78 13.52
N LEU A 29 -11.38 -1.66 12.99
CA LEU A 29 -9.96 -1.46 12.72
C LEU A 29 -9.11 -1.47 14.00
N ARG A 30 -9.62 -0.81 15.06
CA ARG A 30 -8.97 -0.84 16.39
C ARG A 30 -8.91 -2.25 16.96
N ALA A 31 -9.98 -3.04 16.77
CA ALA A 31 -10.01 -4.43 17.22
C ALA A 31 -8.99 -5.30 16.46
N VAL A 32 -8.86 -5.12 15.14
CA VAL A 32 -7.82 -5.78 14.33
C VAL A 32 -6.43 -5.37 14.81
N HIS A 33 -6.21 -4.10 15.08
CA HIS A 33 -4.91 -3.61 15.57
C HIS A 33 -4.53 -4.22 16.93
N ARG A 34 -5.50 -4.43 17.82
CA ARG A 34 -5.26 -5.10 19.11
C ARG A 34 -5.15 -6.62 18.99
N GLY A 35 -5.54 -7.21 17.87
CA GLY A 35 -5.55 -8.66 17.67
C GLY A 35 -6.75 -9.39 18.30
N ASP A 36 -7.83 -8.67 18.63
CA ASP A 36 -9.05 -9.20 19.26
C ASP A 36 -10.32 -9.07 18.39
N ALA A 37 -10.15 -8.77 17.11
CA ALA A 37 -11.26 -8.63 16.18
C ALA A 37 -11.97 -9.97 15.92
N ASN A 38 -13.31 -9.93 16.01
CA ASN A 38 -14.15 -11.05 15.59
C ASN A 38 -14.29 -11.12 14.06
N ASP A 39 -14.84 -12.22 13.54
CA ASP A 39 -14.99 -12.46 12.10
C ASP A 39 -15.73 -11.34 11.37
N ARG A 40 -16.77 -10.78 11.99
CA ARG A 40 -17.53 -9.67 11.41
C ARG A 40 -16.69 -8.40 11.30
N GLN A 41 -15.92 -8.10 12.33
CA GLN A 41 -15.02 -6.95 12.34
C GLN A 41 -13.89 -7.10 11.31
N GLN A 42 -13.32 -8.29 11.18
CA GLN A 42 -12.30 -8.58 10.18
C GLN A 42 -12.83 -8.36 8.76
N ARG A 43 -14.03 -8.87 8.45
CA ARG A 43 -14.67 -8.64 7.14
C ARG A 43 -14.97 -7.16 6.91
N MET A 44 -15.48 -6.46 7.93
CA MET A 44 -15.78 -5.03 7.85
C MET A 44 -14.52 -4.21 7.51
N VAL A 45 -13.37 -4.53 8.08
CA VAL A 45 -12.09 -3.87 7.77
C VAL A 45 -11.68 -4.14 6.33
N LEU A 46 -11.78 -5.38 5.85
CA LEU A 46 -11.46 -5.70 4.46
C LEU A 46 -12.40 -4.98 3.48
N ASP A 47 -13.69 -4.96 3.76
CA ASP A 47 -14.68 -4.26 2.93
C ASP A 47 -14.39 -2.75 2.89
N PHE A 48 -14.03 -2.15 4.04
CA PHE A 48 -13.61 -0.76 4.10
C PHE A 48 -12.36 -0.51 3.24
N LEU A 49 -11.33 -1.35 3.35
CA LEU A 49 -10.10 -1.21 2.57
C LEU A 49 -10.37 -1.33 1.07
N MET A 50 -11.19 -2.29 0.65
CA MET A 50 -11.57 -2.45 -0.76
C MET A 50 -12.26 -1.21 -1.31
N ARG A 51 -13.16 -0.60 -0.52
CA ARG A 51 -13.84 0.64 -0.87
C ARG A 51 -12.89 1.82 -0.88
N ALA A 52 -12.03 1.95 0.14
CA ALA A 52 -11.06 3.03 0.26
C ALA A 52 -10.05 3.05 -0.87
N PHE A 53 -9.64 1.89 -1.35
CA PHE A 53 -8.73 1.76 -2.48
C PHE A 53 -9.42 1.88 -3.85
N GLY A 54 -10.74 1.96 -3.89
CA GLY A 54 -11.47 1.99 -5.16
C GLY A 54 -11.21 0.76 -6.02
N THR A 55 -11.15 -0.42 -5.40
CA THR A 55 -10.76 -1.69 -6.04
C THR A 55 -11.64 -2.02 -7.25
N HIS A 56 -12.93 -1.72 -7.16
CA HIS A 56 -13.93 -1.99 -8.20
C HIS A 56 -14.34 -0.74 -8.98
N ASP A 57 -13.74 0.41 -8.68
CA ASP A 57 -14.05 1.68 -9.31
C ASP A 57 -13.22 1.89 -10.58
N ILE A 58 -13.71 2.78 -11.45
CA ILE A 58 -12.95 3.23 -12.61
C ILE A 58 -11.87 4.20 -12.11
N SER A 59 -10.61 3.94 -12.48
CA SER A 59 -9.47 4.77 -12.09
C SER A 59 -9.34 6.05 -12.92
N PHE A 60 -9.89 6.08 -14.14
CA PHE A 60 -9.80 7.23 -15.02
C PHE A 60 -10.42 8.49 -14.39
N ARG A 61 -9.67 9.60 -14.44
CA ARG A 61 -10.08 10.94 -13.98
C ARG A 61 -9.86 11.95 -15.08
N PRO A 62 -10.94 12.59 -15.60
CA PRO A 62 -10.82 13.57 -16.68
C PRO A 62 -10.09 14.85 -16.28
N ALA A 63 -9.97 15.12 -14.96
CA ALA A 63 -9.34 16.34 -14.44
C ALA A 63 -7.80 16.34 -14.54
N GLY A 64 -7.16 15.20 -14.77
CA GLY A 64 -5.72 15.14 -14.94
C GLY A 64 -5.13 13.74 -14.88
N GLU A 65 -4.03 13.53 -15.58
CA GLU A 65 -3.31 12.24 -15.63
C GLU A 65 -2.77 11.83 -14.26
N HIS A 66 -2.31 12.79 -13.46
CA HIS A 66 -1.79 12.52 -12.12
C HIS A 66 -2.88 11.98 -11.17
N LEU A 67 -4.13 12.42 -11.30
CA LEU A 67 -5.26 11.90 -10.54
C LEU A 67 -5.61 10.47 -10.97
N THR A 68 -5.56 10.20 -12.27
CA THR A 68 -5.74 8.85 -12.81
C THR A 68 -4.64 7.92 -12.33
N ALA A 69 -3.38 8.34 -12.36
CA ALA A 69 -2.24 7.55 -11.89
C ALA A 69 -2.35 7.24 -10.39
N PHE A 70 -2.76 8.22 -9.58
CA PHE A 70 -2.98 8.01 -8.16
C PHE A 70 -4.14 7.06 -7.88
N ALA A 71 -5.27 7.22 -8.57
CA ALA A 71 -6.42 6.32 -8.47
C ALA A 71 -6.06 4.88 -8.86
N GLU A 72 -5.25 4.71 -9.92
CA GLU A 72 -4.76 3.39 -10.36
C GLU A 72 -3.81 2.78 -9.35
N GLY A 73 -2.93 3.55 -8.71
CA GLY A 73 -2.07 3.09 -7.62
C GLY A 73 -2.87 2.61 -6.40
N LYS A 74 -3.91 3.33 -6.01
CA LYS A 74 -4.86 2.89 -4.96
C LYS A 74 -5.54 1.59 -5.34
N ARG A 75 -6.06 1.51 -6.56
CA ARG A 75 -6.73 0.33 -7.09
C ARG A 75 -5.79 -0.87 -7.13
N PHE A 76 -4.53 -0.67 -7.48
CA PHE A 76 -3.51 -1.71 -7.45
C PHE A 76 -3.36 -2.33 -6.05
N CYS A 77 -3.38 -1.53 -4.98
CA CYS A 77 -3.35 -2.04 -3.62
C CYS A 77 -4.54 -2.96 -3.33
N GLY A 78 -5.75 -2.53 -3.68
CA GLY A 78 -6.95 -3.33 -3.49
C GLY A 78 -6.96 -4.62 -4.31
N THR A 79 -6.59 -4.54 -5.58
CA THR A 79 -6.51 -5.71 -6.46
C THR A 79 -5.43 -6.70 -6.00
N THR A 80 -4.33 -6.22 -5.42
CA THR A 80 -3.30 -7.07 -4.82
C THR A 80 -3.87 -7.89 -3.66
N ILE A 81 -4.65 -7.27 -2.78
CA ILE A 81 -5.31 -7.99 -1.67
C ILE A 81 -6.28 -9.05 -2.21
N VAL A 82 -7.11 -8.70 -3.20
CA VAL A 82 -8.02 -9.67 -3.85
C VAL A 82 -7.25 -10.83 -4.45
N TRP A 83 -6.12 -10.56 -5.07
CA TRP A 83 -5.27 -11.58 -5.66
C TRP A 83 -4.69 -12.52 -4.61
N MET A 84 -4.22 -11.99 -3.50
CA MET A 84 -3.71 -12.78 -2.37
C MET A 84 -4.79 -13.66 -1.74
N LEU A 85 -6.02 -13.18 -1.64
CA LEU A 85 -7.15 -13.95 -1.11
C LEU A 85 -7.53 -15.15 -2.01
N LYS A 86 -7.27 -15.05 -3.32
CA LYS A 86 -7.54 -16.09 -4.30
C LYS A 86 -6.34 -16.99 -4.60
N ALA A 87 -5.14 -16.57 -4.22
CA ALA A 87 -3.92 -17.30 -4.49
C ALA A 87 -3.89 -18.63 -3.71
N ALA A 88 -3.32 -19.67 -4.31
CA ALA A 88 -2.99 -20.88 -3.59
C ALA A 88 -1.96 -20.58 -2.49
N PRO A 89 -2.00 -21.31 -1.33
CA PRO A 89 -1.05 -21.10 -0.25
C PRO A 89 0.38 -21.25 -0.80
N VAL A 90 1.16 -20.18 -0.67
CA VAL A 90 2.58 -20.22 -1.02
C VAL A 90 3.30 -21.01 0.08
N ARG A 91 3.88 -22.15 -0.27
CA ARG A 91 4.81 -22.85 0.61
C ARG A 91 6.09 -22.01 0.68
N THR A 92 6.17 -21.16 1.67
CA THR A 92 7.41 -20.46 2.00
C THR A 92 8.30 -21.42 2.76
N ASP A 93 9.40 -21.83 2.12
CA ASP A 93 10.48 -22.51 2.84
C ASP A 93 10.97 -21.60 3.97
N PRO A 94 10.95 -22.06 5.24
CA PRO A 94 11.38 -21.26 6.38
C PRO A 94 12.82 -20.74 6.20
N ASP A 95 13.66 -21.46 5.48
CA ASP A 95 15.04 -21.06 5.17
C ASP A 95 15.16 -19.84 4.26
N LYS A 96 14.19 -19.63 3.34
CA LYS A 96 14.15 -18.44 2.47
C LYS A 96 13.76 -17.17 3.21
N ILE A 97 12.96 -17.29 4.26
CA ILE A 97 12.57 -16.14 5.10
C ILE A 97 13.74 -15.68 5.96
N ALA A 98 14.52 -16.61 6.49
CA ALA A 98 15.72 -16.32 7.27
C ALA A 98 16.77 -15.58 6.43
N THR A 99 17.00 -16.01 5.18
CA THR A 99 17.96 -15.40 4.25
C THR A 99 17.57 -13.96 3.90
N ARG A 100 16.27 -13.69 3.67
CA ARG A 100 15.79 -12.35 3.34
C ARG A 100 15.95 -11.34 4.49
N LYS A 101 15.79 -11.79 5.73
CA LYS A 101 16.01 -10.95 6.93
C LYS A 101 17.50 -10.60 7.13
N VAL A 102 18.42 -11.45 6.70
CA VAL A 102 19.86 -11.21 6.78
C VAL A 102 20.31 -10.19 5.73
N GLU A 103 19.75 -10.22 4.53
CA GLU A 103 20.08 -9.27 3.46
C GLU A 103 19.61 -7.85 3.73
N GLU A 104 18.44 -7.67 4.35
CA GLU A 104 17.95 -6.33 4.72
C GLU A 104 18.77 -5.64 5.82
N HIS A 105 19.50 -6.37 6.65
CA HIS A 105 20.36 -5.83 7.72
C HIS A 105 21.83 -5.73 7.34
N GLY A 106 22.24 -6.20 6.14
CA GLY A 106 23.63 -6.33 5.71
C GLY A 106 24.24 -5.15 4.96
N THR A 107 23.47 -4.18 4.52
CA THR A 107 23.96 -3.05 3.72
C THR A 107 24.19 -1.77 4.52
N ARG A 108 24.91 -1.88 5.64
CA ARG A 108 25.56 -0.70 6.21
C ARG A 108 27.00 -0.64 5.72
N THR A 109 27.17 -0.01 4.57
CA THR A 109 28.47 0.25 3.94
C THR A 109 29.42 0.94 4.92
N LYS A 110 30.48 0.24 5.29
CA LYS A 110 31.64 0.86 5.94
C LYS A 110 32.29 1.82 4.93
N GLN A 111 32.20 3.11 5.14
CA GLN A 111 33.02 4.08 4.43
C GLN A 111 34.49 3.80 4.74
N PRO A 112 35.37 3.73 3.73
CA PRO A 112 36.81 3.68 3.98
C PRO A 112 37.27 5.04 4.48
N THR A 113 37.81 5.09 5.68
CA THR A 113 38.52 6.26 6.22
C THR A 113 39.76 6.51 5.38
N SER A 114 39.73 7.58 4.61
CA SER A 114 40.86 8.12 3.90
C SER A 114 41.96 8.54 4.88
N LYS A 115 43.06 7.82 4.92
CA LYS A 115 44.30 8.24 5.61
C LYS A 115 44.91 9.41 4.85
N ARG A 116 44.90 10.58 5.49
CA ARG A 116 45.64 11.75 5.03
C ARG A 116 47.12 11.53 5.26
N PRO A 117 48.02 11.69 4.25
CA PRO A 117 49.46 11.59 4.49
C PRO A 117 49.95 12.84 5.19
N ALA A 118 50.79 12.65 6.21
CA ALA A 118 51.44 13.70 6.92
C ALA A 118 52.49 14.38 6.04
N SER A 119 52.40 15.69 5.84
CA SER A 119 53.44 16.48 5.21
C SER A 119 54.60 16.71 6.21
N LYS A 120 55.75 16.15 5.92
CA LYS A 120 57.00 16.54 6.60
C LYS A 120 57.48 17.87 5.99
N HIS A 121 57.46 18.91 6.80
CA HIS A 121 58.26 20.09 6.53
C HIS A 121 59.56 19.91 7.26
N SER A 122 60.64 19.91 6.50
CA SER A 122 62.03 20.01 6.96
C SER A 122 62.65 21.22 6.29
N LYS A 123 63.10 22.16 7.12
CA LYS A 123 63.94 23.33 6.87
C LYS A 123 63.45 24.39 5.90
#